data_4bb2395891680f5976ec046cc1d6e978
#
_entry.id   4bb2395891680f5976ec046cc1d6e978
#
_cell.length_a   1.000
_cell.length_b   1.000
_cell.length_c   1.000
_cell.angle_alpha   90.00
_cell.angle_beta   90.00
_cell.angle_gamma   90.00
#
_symmetry.space_group_name_H-M   'P 1'
#
loop_
_entity.id
_entity.type
_entity.pdbx_description
1 polymer ?
#
loop_
_entity_poly.entity_id
_entity_poly.type
_entity_poly.pdbx_seq_one_letter_code
_entity_poly.pdbx_strand_id
1 'polypeptide(L)'
;MRIAVNVRVLLKNKLEGVGWYEYEVLSRLAVAHAEDTFIFFFDRPFDPSFVFAENVKPIVIFPQARHPFLFAWWFEWSVTRALKRYKADVFLSPDNFCSLRTSVPTCLVLHDVAWTHPESNVGGLVQRYYDFFMPKFLEKARRIVTVSHFVKQDALRVYPFLDAEKIAVAHNACRSDFKPLENDEKNAVKAKYTEGVDFFIFVGAVHPRKNVHRLIEAFSLFKKRTDSPMKLVIVGRFAWQTGNVKTAFEASDYQKDIIFTGYVANEEVPKLVGSALAVTYVSLSEGFGIPILEGFNCDVPVLTSTTTSMPEVAADAALLVNPESVEEIAAALKRLASDKDLRTEMIKKGQLRRQDFDWHKAAAILYANVRASLVT
;
A
#
# COMPACT_ATOMS: atom_id res chain seq x y z
N MET A 1 -16.19 -22.36 11.07
CA MET A 1 -14.82 -22.93 10.85
C MET A 1 -13.78 -22.23 11.73
N ARG A 2 -12.57 -22.80 11.83
CA ARG A 2 -11.44 -22.19 12.55
C ARG A 2 -10.43 -21.67 11.53
N ILE A 3 -10.38 -20.36 11.40
CA ILE A 3 -9.51 -19.66 10.44
C ILE A 3 -8.30 -19.15 11.22
N ALA A 4 -7.15 -19.77 11.05
CA ALA A 4 -5.91 -19.21 11.58
C ALA A 4 -5.41 -18.10 10.65
N VAL A 5 -4.98 -16.99 11.22
CA VAL A 5 -4.53 -15.82 10.46
C VAL A 5 -3.16 -15.37 10.93
N ASN A 6 -2.24 -15.16 10.01
CA ASN A 6 -0.99 -14.48 10.27
C ASN A 6 -1.25 -12.97 10.36
N VAL A 7 -0.97 -12.38 11.51
CA VAL A 7 -1.19 -10.94 11.77
C VAL A 7 0.05 -10.25 12.34
N ARG A 8 1.24 -10.72 11.98
CA ARG A 8 2.52 -10.21 12.48
C ARG A 8 2.79 -8.73 12.14
N VAL A 9 2.09 -8.17 11.15
CA VAL A 9 2.26 -6.77 10.73
C VAL A 9 1.22 -5.83 11.36
N LEU A 10 0.27 -6.33 12.16
CA LEU A 10 -0.60 -5.50 12.98
C LEU A 10 0.19 -4.94 14.18
N LEU A 11 0.80 -3.79 13.97
CA LEU A 11 1.64 -3.12 14.97
C LEU A 11 1.01 -1.78 15.35
N LYS A 12 0.71 -1.59 16.64
CA LYS A 12 0.15 -0.33 17.14
C LYS A 12 1.02 0.86 16.73
N ASN A 13 0.39 1.90 16.21
CA ASN A 13 1.02 3.15 15.75
C ASN A 13 2.09 2.97 14.64
N LYS A 14 2.11 1.80 13.97
CA LYS A 14 3.07 1.48 12.89
C LYS A 14 2.41 0.68 11.77
N LEU A 15 1.11 0.91 11.52
CA LEU A 15 0.45 0.32 10.37
C LEU A 15 0.94 1.03 9.10
N GLU A 16 1.62 0.28 8.24
CA GLU A 16 1.96 0.67 6.88
C GLU A 16 1.05 -0.09 5.89
N GLY A 17 1.20 0.06 4.59
CA GLY A 17 0.28 -0.46 3.57
C GLY A 17 -0.33 -1.85 3.84
N VAL A 18 0.52 -2.89 4.02
CA VAL A 18 0.04 -4.26 4.33
C VAL A 18 -0.66 -4.32 5.69
N GLY A 19 -0.16 -3.59 6.69
CA GLY A 19 -0.78 -3.54 8.02
C GLY A 19 -2.18 -2.90 7.97
N TRP A 20 -2.36 -1.84 7.18
CA TRP A 20 -3.69 -1.25 6.95
C TRP A 20 -4.61 -2.18 6.20
N TYR A 21 -4.09 -2.89 5.18
CA TYR A 21 -4.87 -3.92 4.50
C TYR A 21 -5.38 -4.99 5.49
N GLU A 22 -4.48 -5.54 6.32
CA GLU A 22 -4.87 -6.53 7.33
C GLU A 22 -5.93 -5.97 8.29
N TYR A 23 -5.72 -4.76 8.80
CA TYR A 23 -6.66 -4.11 9.72
C TYR A 23 -8.06 -3.98 9.09
N GLU A 24 -8.13 -3.41 7.89
CA GLU A 24 -9.39 -3.11 7.21
C GLU A 24 -10.16 -4.38 6.81
N VAL A 25 -9.45 -5.39 6.33
CA VAL A 25 -10.09 -6.62 5.87
C VAL A 25 -10.46 -7.53 7.05
N LEU A 26 -9.53 -7.72 8.00
CA LEU A 26 -9.76 -8.68 9.11
C LEU A 26 -10.79 -8.17 10.11
N SER A 27 -10.86 -6.86 10.36
CA SER A 27 -11.92 -6.28 11.20
C SER A 27 -13.32 -6.57 10.63
N ARG A 28 -13.48 -6.41 9.31
CA ARG A 28 -14.74 -6.71 8.63
C ARG A 28 -15.07 -8.19 8.60
N LEU A 29 -14.07 -9.03 8.35
CA LEU A 29 -14.27 -10.49 8.36
C LEU A 29 -14.70 -10.99 9.71
N ALA A 30 -14.06 -10.55 10.80
CA ALA A 30 -14.40 -10.98 12.14
C ALA A 30 -15.84 -10.61 12.54
N VAL A 31 -16.27 -9.40 12.18
CA VAL A 31 -17.64 -8.91 12.46
C VAL A 31 -18.68 -9.59 11.57
N ALA A 32 -18.38 -9.77 10.27
CA ALA A 32 -19.34 -10.32 9.31
C ALA A 32 -19.58 -11.84 9.48
N HIS A 33 -18.63 -12.56 10.09
CA HIS A 33 -18.66 -14.03 10.23
C HIS A 33 -18.51 -14.45 11.69
N ALA A 34 -19.47 -14.05 12.52
CA ALA A 34 -19.49 -14.36 13.96
C ALA A 34 -19.56 -15.88 14.25
N GLU A 35 -20.05 -16.68 13.31
CA GLU A 35 -20.10 -18.14 13.38
C GLU A 35 -18.72 -18.81 13.25
N ASP A 36 -17.72 -18.11 12.74
CA ASP A 36 -16.35 -18.59 12.59
C ASP A 36 -15.47 -18.18 13.77
N THR A 37 -14.43 -18.94 14.03
CA THR A 37 -13.40 -18.57 15.01
C THR A 37 -12.15 -18.13 14.27
N PHE A 38 -11.73 -16.88 14.46
CA PHE A 38 -10.49 -16.34 13.93
C PHE A 38 -9.37 -16.48 14.97
N ILE A 39 -8.31 -17.21 14.65
CA ILE A 39 -7.15 -17.44 15.52
C ILE A 39 -6.00 -16.58 15.00
N PHE A 40 -5.75 -15.43 15.61
CA PHE A 40 -4.75 -14.47 15.18
C PHE A 40 -3.38 -14.81 15.74
N PHE A 41 -2.41 -15.11 14.86
CA PHE A 41 -1.04 -15.39 15.23
C PHE A 41 -0.17 -14.14 15.15
N PHE A 42 0.21 -13.64 16.33
CA PHE A 42 1.16 -12.54 16.47
C PHE A 42 2.56 -13.09 16.75
N ASP A 43 3.59 -12.43 16.26
CA ASP A 43 5.00 -12.79 16.55
C ASP A 43 5.54 -12.09 17.82
N ARG A 44 4.72 -11.27 18.47
CA ARG A 44 5.03 -10.45 19.65
C ARG A 44 3.76 -10.07 20.43
N PRO A 45 3.89 -9.48 21.63
CA PRO A 45 2.73 -8.90 22.31
C PRO A 45 1.95 -7.96 21.41
N PHE A 46 0.66 -8.06 21.40
CA PHE A 46 -0.27 -7.32 20.56
C PHE A 46 -1.04 -6.26 21.35
N ASP A 47 -1.58 -5.27 20.65
CA ASP A 47 -2.51 -4.32 21.24
C ASP A 47 -3.94 -4.90 21.22
N PRO A 48 -4.70 -4.75 22.32
CA PRO A 48 -6.09 -5.26 22.38
C PRO A 48 -7.02 -4.70 21.32
N SER A 49 -6.74 -3.54 20.75
CA SER A 49 -7.52 -2.95 19.65
C SER A 49 -7.52 -3.79 18.37
N PHE A 50 -6.62 -4.76 18.24
CA PHE A 50 -6.61 -5.73 17.13
C PHE A 50 -7.47 -6.97 17.37
N VAL A 51 -8.14 -7.06 18.53
CA VAL A 51 -9.17 -8.07 18.81
C VAL A 51 -10.52 -7.47 18.41
N PHE A 52 -10.86 -7.59 17.14
CA PHE A 52 -11.97 -6.87 16.51
C PHE A 52 -13.37 -7.33 16.95
N ALA A 53 -13.52 -8.56 17.42
CA ALA A 53 -14.79 -9.15 17.85
C ALA A 53 -14.55 -10.35 18.81
N GLU A 54 -15.59 -10.83 19.48
CA GLU A 54 -15.51 -11.92 20.47
C GLU A 54 -15.05 -13.27 19.89
N ASN A 55 -15.26 -13.47 18.60
CA ASN A 55 -14.82 -14.67 17.86
C ASN A 55 -13.33 -14.63 17.46
N VAL A 56 -12.59 -13.57 17.80
CA VAL A 56 -11.14 -13.45 17.57
C VAL A 56 -10.38 -13.96 18.79
N LYS A 57 -9.49 -14.94 18.59
CA LYS A 57 -8.58 -15.50 19.60
C LYS A 57 -7.14 -15.08 19.30
N PRO A 58 -6.59 -14.09 19.99
CA PRO A 58 -5.21 -13.66 19.80
C PRO A 58 -4.22 -14.64 20.46
N ILE A 59 -3.21 -15.06 19.73
CA ILE A 59 -2.18 -15.99 20.17
C ILE A 59 -0.81 -15.43 19.81
N VAL A 60 0.06 -15.27 20.80
CA VAL A 60 1.47 -14.91 20.55
C VAL A 60 2.28 -16.19 20.35
N ILE A 61 2.98 -16.27 19.24
CA ILE A 61 3.88 -17.40 18.91
C ILE A 61 5.28 -16.89 18.58
N PHE A 62 6.28 -17.40 19.28
CA PHE A 62 7.69 -17.01 19.13
C PHE A 62 8.42 -17.89 18.10
N PRO A 63 9.59 -17.41 17.58
CA PRO A 63 10.29 -16.15 17.84
C PRO A 63 9.69 -14.95 17.08
N GLN A 64 10.14 -13.71 17.39
CA GLN A 64 9.82 -12.55 16.56
C GLN A 64 10.41 -12.68 15.15
N ALA A 65 9.58 -12.57 14.13
CA ALA A 65 9.96 -12.72 12.73
C ALA A 65 10.59 -11.43 12.16
N ARG A 66 11.77 -11.03 12.64
CA ARG A 66 12.46 -9.79 12.22
C ARG A 66 13.72 -10.02 11.38
N HIS A 67 14.28 -11.22 11.41
CA HIS A 67 15.46 -11.58 10.66
C HIS A 67 15.15 -12.75 9.73
N PRO A 68 15.71 -12.86 8.52
CA PRO A 68 15.38 -13.91 7.55
C PRO A 68 15.35 -15.33 8.15
N PHE A 69 16.32 -15.68 9.01
CA PHE A 69 16.33 -17.00 9.67
C PHE A 69 15.19 -17.17 10.68
N LEU A 70 14.91 -16.14 11.51
CA LEU A 70 13.80 -16.18 12.45
C LEU A 70 12.46 -16.17 11.76
N PHE A 71 12.40 -15.54 10.59
CA PHE A 71 11.24 -15.51 9.72
C PHE A 71 10.91 -16.91 9.18
N ALA A 72 11.92 -17.60 8.61
CA ALA A 72 11.77 -18.97 8.16
C ALA A 72 11.43 -19.91 9.33
N TRP A 73 12.09 -19.74 10.48
CA TRP A 73 11.76 -20.49 11.69
C TRP A 73 10.31 -20.29 12.11
N TRP A 74 9.84 -19.06 12.14
CA TRP A 74 8.48 -18.72 12.58
C TRP A 74 7.43 -19.39 11.69
N PHE A 75 7.54 -19.30 10.36
CA PHE A 75 6.61 -19.93 9.44
C PHE A 75 6.70 -21.45 9.45
N GLU A 76 7.92 -22.00 9.37
CA GLU A 76 8.11 -23.42 9.13
C GLU A 76 7.92 -24.28 10.38
N TRP A 77 8.14 -23.74 11.57
CA TRP A 77 7.98 -24.51 12.82
C TRP A 77 6.90 -23.93 13.73
N SER A 78 6.96 -22.65 14.06
CA SER A 78 6.06 -22.06 15.05
C SER A 78 4.63 -22.00 14.55
N VAL A 79 4.39 -21.43 13.33
CA VAL A 79 3.08 -21.38 12.68
C VAL A 79 2.57 -22.80 12.41
N THR A 80 3.39 -23.66 11.81
CA THR A 80 3.01 -25.07 11.54
C THR A 80 2.51 -25.79 12.80
N ARG A 81 3.24 -25.64 13.92
CA ARG A 81 2.88 -26.24 15.20
C ARG A 81 1.60 -25.63 15.79
N ALA A 82 1.45 -24.31 15.66
CA ALA A 82 0.27 -23.60 16.13
C ALA A 82 -0.98 -24.01 15.32
N LEU A 83 -0.90 -24.07 14.00
CA LEU A 83 -1.99 -24.55 13.14
C LEU A 83 -2.51 -25.92 13.58
N LYS A 84 -1.60 -26.85 13.85
CA LYS A 84 -1.95 -28.20 14.37
C LYS A 84 -2.54 -28.14 15.78
N ARG A 85 -1.92 -27.39 16.70
CA ARG A 85 -2.35 -27.27 18.11
C ARG A 85 -3.76 -26.70 18.23
N TYR A 86 -4.07 -25.66 17.47
CA TYR A 86 -5.35 -24.99 17.49
C TYR A 86 -6.36 -25.61 16.52
N LYS A 87 -5.97 -26.68 15.84
CA LYS A 87 -6.80 -27.44 14.89
C LYS A 87 -7.44 -26.51 13.84
N ALA A 88 -6.62 -25.66 13.23
CA ALA A 88 -7.08 -24.76 12.18
C ALA A 88 -7.61 -25.55 10.98
N ASP A 89 -8.76 -25.15 10.45
CA ASP A 89 -9.34 -25.73 9.24
C ASP A 89 -8.68 -25.13 7.99
N VAL A 90 -8.34 -23.84 8.06
CA VAL A 90 -7.67 -23.10 6.98
C VAL A 90 -6.68 -22.08 7.55
N PHE A 91 -5.62 -21.80 6.82
CA PHE A 91 -4.65 -20.75 7.15
C PHE A 91 -4.75 -19.60 6.16
N LEU A 92 -5.11 -18.42 6.64
CA LEU A 92 -5.07 -17.16 5.90
C LEU A 92 -3.76 -16.44 6.20
N SER A 93 -2.97 -16.17 5.17
CA SER A 93 -1.74 -15.39 5.30
C SER A 93 -1.78 -14.15 4.39
N PRO A 94 -2.07 -12.97 4.96
CA PRO A 94 -2.35 -11.78 4.18
C PRO A 94 -1.10 -10.92 3.86
N ASP A 95 0.12 -11.47 3.96
CA ASP A 95 1.37 -10.71 3.83
C ASP A 95 2.45 -11.34 2.91
N ASN A 96 2.05 -12.00 1.84
CA ASN A 96 2.88 -12.67 0.84
C ASN A 96 3.53 -14.00 1.27
N PHE A 97 3.52 -14.38 2.56
CA PHE A 97 4.30 -15.52 3.06
C PHE A 97 3.41 -16.59 3.66
N CYS A 98 3.84 -17.85 3.63
CA CYS A 98 3.11 -18.92 4.30
C CYS A 98 4.06 -20.02 4.81
N SER A 99 3.51 -21.04 5.48
CA SER A 99 4.27 -22.22 5.89
C SER A 99 4.25 -23.28 4.78
N LEU A 100 5.42 -23.77 4.39
CA LEU A 100 5.55 -24.86 3.44
C LEU A 100 5.29 -26.24 4.11
N ARG A 101 5.51 -26.33 5.42
CA ARG A 101 5.42 -27.59 6.18
C ARG A 101 4.02 -27.95 6.65
N THR A 102 3.11 -26.99 6.64
CA THR A 102 1.73 -27.27 7.08
C THR A 102 0.97 -28.11 6.06
N SER A 103 0.11 -29.01 6.56
CA SER A 103 -0.92 -29.68 5.75
C SER A 103 -2.25 -28.91 5.72
N VAL A 104 -2.36 -27.84 6.51
CA VAL A 104 -3.56 -27.00 6.54
C VAL A 104 -3.67 -26.22 5.22
N PRO A 105 -4.82 -26.27 4.53
CA PRO A 105 -5.05 -25.48 3.32
C PRO A 105 -4.75 -23.99 3.55
N THR A 106 -4.07 -23.36 2.61
CA THR A 106 -3.63 -21.97 2.76
C THR A 106 -4.24 -21.07 1.70
N CYS A 107 -4.87 -19.97 2.14
CA CYS A 107 -5.21 -18.83 1.32
C CYS A 107 -4.14 -17.75 1.52
N LEU A 108 -3.49 -17.33 0.44
CA LEU A 108 -2.39 -16.36 0.46
C LEU A 108 -2.85 -15.04 -0.19
N VAL A 109 -2.55 -13.91 0.43
CA VAL A 109 -2.68 -12.62 -0.25
C VAL A 109 -1.32 -12.20 -0.79
N LEU A 110 -1.29 -11.83 -2.06
CA LEU A 110 -0.11 -11.36 -2.76
C LEU A 110 -0.26 -9.86 -3.07
N HIS A 111 0.55 -9.04 -2.44
CA HIS A 111 0.49 -7.59 -2.59
C HIS A 111 1.25 -7.08 -3.81
N ASP A 112 2.37 -7.69 -4.12
CA ASP A 112 3.18 -7.44 -5.32
C ASP A 112 4.17 -8.58 -5.55
N VAL A 113 4.90 -8.52 -6.65
CA VAL A 113 6.09 -9.32 -6.94
C VAL A 113 7.30 -8.41 -7.21
N ALA A 114 7.33 -7.27 -6.52
CA ALA A 114 8.27 -6.19 -6.75
C ALA A 114 9.75 -6.61 -6.64
N TRP A 115 10.08 -7.63 -5.83
CA TRP A 115 11.45 -8.16 -5.72
C TRP A 115 12.00 -8.73 -7.03
N THR A 116 11.15 -9.00 -8.03
CA THR A 116 11.55 -9.47 -9.36
C THR A 116 11.83 -8.32 -10.33
N HIS A 117 11.55 -7.09 -9.93
CA HIS A 117 11.71 -5.90 -10.73
C HIS A 117 13.01 -5.16 -10.36
N PRO A 118 13.78 -4.66 -11.35
CA PRO A 118 15.07 -3.99 -11.11
C PRO A 118 14.97 -2.79 -10.16
N GLU A 119 13.85 -2.08 -10.21
CA GLU A 119 13.61 -0.85 -9.42
C GLU A 119 13.49 -1.13 -7.91
N SER A 120 13.26 -2.38 -7.51
CA SER A 120 13.08 -2.74 -6.10
C SER A 120 14.35 -2.71 -5.29
N ASN A 121 15.49 -2.95 -5.94
CA ASN A 121 16.83 -2.95 -5.35
C ASN A 121 16.88 -3.66 -3.97
N VAL A 122 16.35 -4.87 -3.92
CA VAL A 122 16.29 -5.69 -2.70
C VAL A 122 17.68 -6.28 -2.43
N GLY A 123 18.22 -6.10 -1.23
CA GLY A 123 19.58 -6.55 -0.90
C GLY A 123 19.78 -8.06 -0.99
N GLY A 124 21.00 -8.51 -1.31
CA GLY A 124 21.34 -9.87 -1.78
C GLY A 124 20.80 -11.05 -0.95
N LEU A 125 20.80 -11.01 0.40
CA LEU A 125 20.25 -12.11 1.23
C LEU A 125 18.71 -12.14 1.17
N VAL A 126 18.08 -10.99 1.13
CA VAL A 126 16.63 -10.86 1.05
C VAL A 126 16.16 -11.29 -0.35
N GLN A 127 16.89 -10.89 -1.40
CA GLN A 127 16.63 -11.34 -2.77
C GLN A 127 16.68 -12.86 -2.87
N ARG A 128 17.74 -13.50 -2.36
CA ARG A 128 17.87 -14.98 -2.33
C ARG A 128 16.74 -15.66 -1.56
N TYR A 129 16.27 -15.03 -0.49
CA TYR A 129 15.12 -15.53 0.25
C TYR A 129 13.86 -15.54 -0.62
N TYR A 130 13.58 -14.42 -1.29
CA TYR A 130 12.43 -14.31 -2.19
C TYR A 130 12.54 -15.29 -3.36
N ASP A 131 13.68 -15.36 -4.04
CA ASP A 131 13.89 -16.25 -5.19
C ASP A 131 13.68 -17.71 -4.82
N PHE A 132 14.06 -18.11 -3.61
CA PHE A 132 13.92 -19.50 -3.15
C PHE A 132 12.53 -19.83 -2.60
N PHE A 133 11.94 -18.95 -1.80
CA PHE A 133 10.72 -19.26 -1.06
C PHE A 133 9.43 -18.85 -1.80
N MET A 134 9.43 -17.73 -2.52
CA MET A 134 8.18 -17.21 -3.11
C MET A 134 7.55 -18.17 -4.13
N PRO A 135 8.30 -18.78 -5.06
CA PRO A 135 7.70 -19.78 -5.96
C PRO A 135 7.00 -20.91 -5.19
N LYS A 136 7.63 -21.38 -4.10
CA LYS A 136 7.11 -22.47 -3.26
C LYS A 136 5.87 -22.05 -2.46
N PHE A 137 5.83 -20.81 -1.95
CA PHE A 137 4.64 -20.28 -1.27
C PHE A 137 3.46 -20.18 -2.22
N LEU A 138 3.69 -19.68 -3.44
CA LEU A 138 2.66 -19.55 -4.46
C LEU A 138 2.16 -20.91 -4.95
N GLU A 139 3.05 -21.89 -5.13
CA GLU A 139 2.68 -23.26 -5.45
C GLU A 139 1.88 -23.92 -4.33
N LYS A 140 2.33 -23.75 -3.07
CA LYS A 140 1.71 -24.31 -1.86
C LYS A 140 0.32 -23.78 -1.58
N ALA A 141 0.07 -22.49 -1.82
CA ALA A 141 -1.21 -21.87 -1.55
C ALA A 141 -2.33 -22.55 -2.39
N ARG A 142 -3.44 -22.90 -1.77
CA ARG A 142 -4.64 -23.43 -2.44
C ARG A 142 -5.36 -22.35 -3.24
N ARG A 143 -5.44 -21.14 -2.69
CA ARG A 143 -5.97 -19.94 -3.31
C ARG A 143 -5.02 -18.78 -3.08
N ILE A 144 -4.94 -17.91 -4.07
CA ILE A 144 -4.17 -16.68 -4.01
C ILE A 144 -5.14 -15.53 -4.26
N VAL A 145 -5.05 -14.47 -3.46
CA VAL A 145 -5.80 -13.25 -3.68
C VAL A 145 -4.80 -12.12 -3.95
N THR A 146 -4.91 -11.46 -5.09
CA THR A 146 -4.07 -10.30 -5.43
C THR A 146 -4.82 -9.01 -5.23
N VAL A 147 -4.09 -7.93 -4.99
CA VAL A 147 -4.69 -6.61 -4.70
C VAL A 147 -5.04 -5.80 -5.95
N SER A 148 -4.62 -6.29 -7.13
CA SER A 148 -4.94 -5.68 -8.44
C SER A 148 -4.87 -6.73 -9.55
N HIS A 149 -5.48 -6.43 -10.69
CA HIS A 149 -5.32 -7.23 -11.91
C HIS A 149 -3.88 -7.19 -12.41
N PHE A 150 -3.21 -6.03 -12.25
CA PHE A 150 -1.79 -5.93 -12.56
C PHE A 150 -0.96 -6.97 -11.79
N VAL A 151 -1.13 -7.07 -10.46
CA VAL A 151 -0.38 -8.06 -9.64
C VAL A 151 -0.72 -9.48 -10.07
N LYS A 152 -1.98 -9.78 -10.40
CA LYS A 152 -2.36 -11.09 -10.95
C LYS A 152 -1.59 -11.40 -12.23
N GLN A 153 -1.60 -10.49 -13.20
CA GLN A 153 -0.91 -10.68 -14.49
C GLN A 153 0.60 -10.77 -14.32
N ASP A 154 1.17 -9.92 -13.46
CA ASP A 154 2.60 -9.90 -13.19
C ASP A 154 3.07 -11.20 -12.51
N ALA A 155 2.30 -11.71 -11.54
CA ALA A 155 2.56 -13.01 -10.92
C ALA A 155 2.51 -14.18 -11.93
N LEU A 156 1.52 -14.18 -12.83
CA LEU A 156 1.42 -15.20 -13.89
C LEU A 156 2.58 -15.11 -14.89
N ARG A 157 3.04 -13.90 -15.19
CA ARG A 157 4.19 -13.66 -16.08
C ARG A 157 5.50 -14.15 -15.44
N VAL A 158 5.70 -13.83 -14.16
CA VAL A 158 6.93 -14.20 -13.43
C VAL A 158 6.95 -15.69 -13.06
N TYR A 159 5.79 -16.25 -12.75
CA TYR A 159 5.63 -17.64 -12.31
C TYR A 159 4.66 -18.41 -13.23
N PRO A 160 5.09 -18.84 -14.43
CA PRO A 160 4.23 -19.48 -15.43
C PRO A 160 3.60 -20.81 -14.99
N PHE A 161 4.04 -21.39 -13.88
CA PHE A 161 3.45 -22.59 -13.30
C PHE A 161 2.14 -22.31 -12.54
N LEU A 162 1.79 -21.03 -12.31
CA LEU A 162 0.57 -20.64 -11.61
C LEU A 162 -0.65 -20.83 -12.51
N ASP A 163 -1.69 -21.42 -11.95
CA ASP A 163 -3.01 -21.47 -12.58
C ASP A 163 -3.77 -20.16 -12.32
N ALA A 164 -4.23 -19.51 -13.38
CA ALA A 164 -4.98 -18.26 -13.30
C ALA A 164 -6.31 -18.39 -12.51
N GLU A 165 -6.93 -19.59 -12.54
CA GLU A 165 -8.16 -19.90 -11.80
C GLU A 165 -7.94 -19.99 -10.29
N LYS A 166 -6.70 -20.20 -9.87
CA LYS A 166 -6.29 -20.19 -8.45
C LYS A 166 -6.22 -18.76 -7.89
N ILE A 167 -6.19 -17.73 -8.76
CA ILE A 167 -5.91 -16.35 -8.39
C ILE A 167 -7.15 -15.48 -8.56
N ALA A 168 -7.70 -15.01 -7.43
CA ALA A 168 -8.75 -13.99 -7.41
C ALA A 168 -8.15 -12.59 -7.23
N VAL A 169 -8.88 -11.56 -7.63
CA VAL A 169 -8.51 -10.15 -7.41
C VAL A 169 -9.47 -9.53 -6.41
N ALA A 170 -8.93 -8.94 -5.34
CA ALA A 170 -9.66 -8.17 -4.34
C ALA A 170 -8.95 -6.82 -4.18
N HIS A 171 -9.48 -5.79 -4.81
CA HIS A 171 -8.87 -4.45 -4.78
C HIS A 171 -8.84 -3.90 -3.35
N ASN A 172 -7.76 -3.19 -3.03
CA ASN A 172 -7.73 -2.36 -1.83
C ASN A 172 -8.73 -1.22 -1.96
N ALA A 173 -9.04 -0.59 -0.83
CA ALA A 173 -9.83 0.64 -0.79
C ALA A 173 -9.15 1.70 0.07
N CYS A 174 -9.76 2.86 0.18
CA CYS A 174 -9.28 3.92 1.05
C CYS A 174 -9.83 3.76 2.47
N ARG A 175 -9.10 4.24 3.47
CA ARG A 175 -9.59 4.34 4.83
C ARG A 175 -10.65 5.45 4.93
N SER A 176 -11.58 5.30 5.86
CA SER A 176 -12.72 6.22 6.04
C SER A 176 -12.35 7.59 6.61
N ASP A 177 -11.14 7.74 7.17
CA ASP A 177 -10.63 9.02 7.69
C ASP A 177 -10.16 9.98 6.59
N PHE A 178 -9.92 9.49 5.37
CA PHE A 178 -9.69 10.34 4.20
C PHE A 178 -11.04 10.86 3.67
N LYS A 179 -11.25 12.15 3.82
CA LYS A 179 -12.47 12.84 3.40
C LYS A 179 -12.17 14.29 3.03
N PRO A 180 -13.04 14.95 2.27
CA PRO A 180 -12.89 16.37 1.99
C PRO A 180 -12.87 17.19 3.29
N LEU A 181 -12.06 18.25 3.31
CA LEU A 181 -11.94 19.17 4.42
C LEU A 181 -12.63 20.52 4.11
N GLU A 182 -13.11 21.17 5.14
CA GLU A 182 -13.58 22.55 5.06
C GLU A 182 -12.42 23.54 4.85
N ASN A 183 -12.72 24.72 4.30
CA ASN A 183 -11.69 25.70 3.94
C ASN A 183 -10.85 26.16 5.15
N ASP A 184 -11.45 26.30 6.32
CA ASP A 184 -10.75 26.71 7.54
C ASP A 184 -9.74 25.64 7.98
N GLU A 185 -10.09 24.34 7.88
CA GLU A 185 -9.18 23.24 8.16
C GLU A 185 -8.02 23.22 7.16
N LYS A 186 -8.32 23.40 5.85
CA LYS A 186 -7.28 23.49 4.81
C LYS A 186 -6.32 24.64 5.06
N ASN A 187 -6.85 25.83 5.43
CA ASN A 187 -6.04 27.00 5.71
C ASN A 187 -5.16 26.80 6.94
N ALA A 188 -5.68 26.16 8.00
CA ALA A 188 -4.90 25.85 9.20
C ALA A 188 -3.73 24.89 8.88
N VAL A 189 -3.97 23.87 8.06
CA VAL A 189 -2.91 22.94 7.61
C VAL A 189 -1.87 23.67 6.76
N LYS A 190 -2.30 24.49 5.79
CA LYS A 190 -1.39 25.29 4.97
C LYS A 190 -0.55 26.25 5.83
N ALA A 191 -1.17 26.94 6.78
CA ALA A 191 -0.44 27.82 7.70
C ALA A 191 0.62 27.07 8.50
N LYS A 192 0.30 25.87 8.99
CA LYS A 192 1.21 25.03 9.79
C LYS A 192 2.40 24.51 9.00
N TYR A 193 2.19 24.06 7.76
CA TYR A 193 3.21 23.32 7.01
C TYR A 193 3.87 24.10 5.86
N THR A 194 3.13 25.06 5.27
CA THR A 194 3.54 25.76 4.04
C THR A 194 3.41 27.28 4.11
N GLU A 195 3.28 27.86 5.32
CA GLU A 195 3.15 29.31 5.51
C GLU A 195 1.94 29.90 4.76
N GLY A 196 0.86 29.14 4.63
CA GLY A 196 -0.35 29.53 3.90
C GLY A 196 -0.31 29.32 2.39
N VAL A 197 0.80 28.82 1.84
CA VAL A 197 0.97 28.61 0.40
C VAL A 197 0.39 27.26 -0.03
N ASP A 198 -0.20 27.21 -1.22
CA ASP A 198 -0.66 25.96 -1.85
C ASP A 198 0.51 25.02 -2.12
N PHE A 199 0.23 23.72 -2.07
CA PHE A 199 1.29 22.72 -2.21
C PHE A 199 0.84 21.46 -2.96
N PHE A 200 1.80 20.81 -3.60
CA PHE A 200 1.72 19.43 -4.05
C PHE A 200 2.16 18.50 -2.92
N ILE A 201 1.57 17.30 -2.84
CA ILE A 201 1.91 16.33 -1.78
C ILE A 201 2.32 14.99 -2.37
N PHE A 202 3.37 14.42 -1.79
CA PHE A 202 3.72 13.01 -1.90
C PHE A 202 3.54 12.35 -0.52
N VAL A 203 2.89 11.17 -0.49
CA VAL A 203 2.72 10.37 0.73
C VAL A 203 3.29 8.97 0.53
N GLY A 204 4.22 8.58 1.40
CA GLY A 204 4.79 7.23 1.40
C GLY A 204 6.24 7.20 1.90
N ALA A 205 6.74 6.00 2.21
CA ALA A 205 8.15 5.84 2.54
C ALA A 205 9.02 6.25 1.34
N VAL A 206 10.04 7.08 1.58
CA VAL A 206 10.98 7.51 0.54
C VAL A 206 11.89 6.33 0.19
N HIS A 207 11.55 5.64 -0.89
CA HIS A 207 12.24 4.45 -1.42
C HIS A 207 12.49 4.65 -2.91
N PRO A 208 13.57 4.09 -3.53
CA PRO A 208 13.88 4.28 -4.96
C PRO A 208 12.69 4.06 -5.90
N ARG A 209 11.91 2.99 -5.72
CA ARG A 209 10.73 2.70 -6.54
C ARG A 209 9.62 3.76 -6.47
N LYS A 210 9.61 4.59 -5.40
CA LYS A 210 8.64 5.70 -5.25
C LYS A 210 9.02 6.94 -6.05
N ASN A 211 10.20 6.97 -6.64
CA ASN A 211 10.64 7.96 -7.63
C ASN A 211 10.67 9.42 -7.15
N VAL A 212 10.85 9.62 -5.84
CA VAL A 212 10.80 10.97 -5.23
C VAL A 212 11.88 11.89 -5.78
N HIS A 213 13.03 11.35 -6.21
CA HIS A 213 14.10 12.15 -6.82
C HIS A 213 13.63 12.83 -8.11
N ARG A 214 12.98 12.09 -9.05
CA ARG A 214 12.45 12.70 -10.28
C ARG A 214 11.30 13.66 -10.01
N LEU A 215 10.50 13.41 -8.97
CA LEU A 215 9.46 14.37 -8.53
C LEU A 215 10.09 15.69 -8.08
N ILE A 216 11.20 15.66 -7.34
CA ILE A 216 11.97 16.85 -6.93
C ILE A 216 12.56 17.57 -8.14
N GLU A 217 13.18 16.84 -9.06
CA GLU A 217 13.73 17.40 -10.32
C GLU A 217 12.62 18.08 -11.14
N ALA A 218 11.49 17.41 -11.30
CA ALA A 218 10.33 17.93 -12.03
C ALA A 218 9.70 19.16 -11.35
N PHE A 219 9.63 19.15 -10.02
CA PHE A 219 9.17 20.30 -9.25
C PHE A 219 10.12 21.49 -9.44
N SER A 220 11.42 21.27 -9.38
CA SER A 220 12.43 22.31 -9.64
C SER A 220 12.32 22.89 -11.05
N LEU A 221 12.09 22.04 -12.04
CA LEU A 221 11.86 22.44 -13.43
C LEU A 221 10.55 23.22 -13.59
N PHE A 222 9.47 22.79 -12.92
CA PHE A 222 8.21 23.50 -12.86
C PHE A 222 8.39 24.91 -12.26
N LYS A 223 9.05 25.03 -11.12
CA LYS A 223 9.34 26.31 -10.48
C LYS A 223 10.12 27.27 -11.40
N LYS A 224 11.18 26.76 -12.01
CA LYS A 224 12.02 27.52 -12.95
C LYS A 224 11.22 28.08 -14.14
N ARG A 225 10.21 27.35 -14.61
CA ARG A 225 9.40 27.71 -15.78
C ARG A 225 8.21 28.62 -15.47
N THR A 226 7.79 28.69 -14.21
CA THR A 226 6.51 29.35 -13.87
C THR A 226 6.63 30.42 -12.80
N ASP A 227 7.76 30.53 -12.12
CA ASP A 227 7.97 31.41 -10.95
C ASP A 227 6.85 31.27 -9.89
N SER A 228 6.29 30.07 -9.78
CA SER A 228 5.14 29.77 -8.92
C SER A 228 5.54 29.77 -7.44
N PRO A 229 4.73 30.30 -6.50
CA PRO A 229 4.99 30.19 -5.06
C PRO A 229 4.79 28.79 -4.49
N MET A 230 4.20 27.87 -5.27
CA MET A 230 3.84 26.51 -4.82
C MET A 230 4.98 25.81 -4.08
N LYS A 231 4.61 25.01 -3.08
CA LYS A 231 5.51 24.14 -2.31
C LYS A 231 5.29 22.66 -2.64
N LEU A 232 6.29 21.84 -2.37
CA LEU A 232 6.22 20.38 -2.45
C LEU A 232 6.39 19.80 -1.04
N VAL A 233 5.37 19.11 -0.53
CA VAL A 233 5.40 18.45 0.77
C VAL A 233 5.59 16.94 0.57
N ILE A 234 6.64 16.40 1.18
CA ILE A 234 7.00 14.99 1.11
C ILE A 234 6.80 14.39 2.50
N VAL A 235 5.74 13.57 2.62
CA VAL A 235 5.33 12.91 3.86
C VAL A 235 5.79 11.47 3.88
N GLY A 236 6.61 11.11 4.88
CA GLY A 236 7.03 9.75 5.10
C GLY A 236 8.46 9.63 5.58
N ARG A 237 8.80 8.46 6.10
CA ARG A 237 10.15 8.17 6.57
C ARG A 237 11.12 7.99 5.41
N PHE A 238 12.36 8.39 5.60
CA PHE A 238 13.44 8.00 4.70
C PHE A 238 13.71 6.50 4.87
N ALA A 239 13.49 5.73 3.81
CA ALA A 239 13.90 4.34 3.74
C ALA A 239 15.37 4.26 3.29
N TRP A 240 15.97 3.08 3.44
CA TRP A 240 17.34 2.80 3.04
C TRP A 240 17.56 3.11 1.56
N GLN A 241 18.73 3.68 1.20
CA GLN A 241 19.14 4.00 -0.18
C GLN A 241 18.46 5.23 -0.82
N THR A 242 18.46 6.34 -0.11
CA THR A 242 17.89 7.62 -0.58
C THR A 242 18.92 8.57 -1.21
N GLY A 243 20.09 8.07 -1.61
CA GLY A 243 21.17 8.92 -2.19
C GLY A 243 20.71 9.81 -3.35
N ASN A 244 19.95 9.26 -4.30
CA ASN A 244 19.42 10.01 -5.42
C ASN A 244 18.45 11.13 -4.99
N VAL A 245 17.65 10.90 -3.94
CA VAL A 245 16.73 11.92 -3.40
C VAL A 245 17.50 13.07 -2.77
N LYS A 246 18.58 12.75 -2.03
CA LYS A 246 19.46 13.75 -1.45
C LYS A 246 20.15 14.57 -2.54
N THR A 247 20.70 13.90 -3.54
CA THR A 247 21.36 14.57 -4.69
C THR A 247 20.39 15.49 -5.43
N ALA A 248 19.17 15.03 -5.75
CA ALA A 248 18.16 15.83 -6.40
C ALA A 248 17.73 17.05 -5.56
N PHE A 249 17.61 16.88 -4.26
CA PHE A 249 17.30 17.97 -3.33
C PHE A 249 18.44 18.99 -3.24
N GLU A 250 19.69 18.55 -3.08
CA GLU A 250 20.87 19.43 -2.99
C GLU A 250 21.14 20.20 -4.30
N ALA A 251 20.80 19.59 -5.44
CA ALA A 251 20.93 20.23 -6.76
C ALA A 251 19.79 21.22 -7.08
N SER A 252 18.73 21.27 -6.27
CA SER A 252 17.59 22.15 -6.52
C SER A 252 17.86 23.58 -6.02
N ASP A 253 17.59 24.58 -6.85
CA ASP A 253 17.57 25.99 -6.45
C ASP A 253 16.37 26.34 -5.56
N TYR A 254 15.38 25.43 -5.43
CA TYR A 254 14.11 25.62 -4.72
C TYR A 254 14.00 24.80 -3.45
N GLN A 255 15.11 24.52 -2.77
CA GLN A 255 15.14 23.70 -1.53
C GLN A 255 14.22 24.23 -0.45
N LYS A 256 14.05 25.55 -0.34
CA LYS A 256 13.14 26.20 0.65
C LYS A 256 11.66 25.89 0.40
N ASP A 257 11.31 25.47 -0.81
CA ASP A 257 9.95 25.15 -1.22
C ASP A 257 9.68 23.63 -1.18
N ILE A 258 10.68 22.82 -0.84
CA ILE A 258 10.58 21.37 -0.71
C ILE A 258 10.63 20.99 0.79
N ILE A 259 9.51 20.52 1.30
CA ILE A 259 9.34 20.29 2.74
C ILE A 259 9.27 18.80 3.00
N PHE A 260 10.25 18.27 3.73
CA PHE A 260 10.22 16.90 4.23
C PHE A 260 9.66 16.90 5.65
N THR A 261 8.47 16.35 5.85
CA THR A 261 7.86 16.27 7.18
C THR A 261 8.41 15.12 8.02
N GLY A 262 9.07 14.14 7.38
CA GLY A 262 9.35 12.88 8.03
C GLY A 262 8.07 12.08 8.29
N TYR A 263 8.12 11.23 9.34
CA TYR A 263 6.92 10.52 9.78
C TYR A 263 5.99 11.48 10.53
N VAL A 264 4.75 11.54 10.11
CA VAL A 264 3.67 12.25 10.80
C VAL A 264 2.66 11.26 11.38
N ALA A 265 1.91 11.68 12.39
CA ALA A 265 0.86 10.86 12.97
C ALA A 265 -0.19 10.46 11.92
N ASN A 266 -0.74 9.26 12.05
CA ASN A 266 -1.69 8.71 11.07
C ASN A 266 -2.91 9.61 10.85
N GLU A 267 -3.33 10.35 11.89
CA GLU A 267 -4.47 11.28 11.89
C GLU A 267 -4.18 12.59 11.15
N GLU A 268 -2.90 12.92 10.96
CA GLU A 268 -2.46 14.13 10.25
C GLU A 268 -2.37 13.91 8.73
N VAL A 269 -2.12 12.66 8.29
CA VAL A 269 -1.96 12.35 6.86
C VAL A 269 -3.20 12.70 6.05
N PRO A 270 -4.45 12.33 6.47
CA PRO A 270 -5.66 12.73 5.76
C PRO A 270 -5.84 14.24 5.66
N LYS A 271 -5.45 15.00 6.71
CA LYS A 271 -5.53 16.46 6.70
C LYS A 271 -4.55 17.07 5.71
N LEU A 272 -3.32 16.56 5.66
CA LEU A 272 -2.31 17.00 4.69
C LEU A 272 -2.77 16.72 3.26
N VAL A 273 -3.26 15.50 2.99
CA VAL A 273 -3.78 15.13 1.66
C VAL A 273 -4.97 16.02 1.29
N GLY A 274 -5.97 16.18 2.18
CA GLY A 274 -7.17 16.98 1.94
C GLY A 274 -6.91 18.48 1.76
N SER A 275 -5.74 18.98 2.17
CA SER A 275 -5.33 20.38 2.03
C SER A 275 -4.44 20.65 0.83
N ALA A 276 -3.96 19.62 0.14
CA ALA A 276 -3.08 19.73 -1.01
C ALA A 276 -3.82 20.22 -2.26
N LEU A 277 -3.12 20.90 -3.16
CA LEU A 277 -3.64 21.22 -4.48
C LEU A 277 -3.76 19.96 -5.36
N ALA A 278 -2.79 19.06 -5.25
CA ALA A 278 -2.82 17.76 -5.90
C ALA A 278 -1.91 16.76 -5.17
N VAL A 279 -2.31 15.47 -5.19
CA VAL A 279 -1.44 14.35 -4.84
C VAL A 279 -0.52 14.04 -6.03
N THR A 280 0.78 13.88 -5.76
CA THR A 280 1.80 13.58 -6.76
C THR A 280 2.45 12.23 -6.45
N TYR A 281 1.94 11.18 -7.10
CA TYR A 281 2.34 9.80 -6.82
C TYR A 281 2.89 9.12 -8.08
N VAL A 282 4.09 9.54 -8.49
CA VAL A 282 4.75 9.14 -9.75
C VAL A 282 5.71 7.96 -9.55
N SER A 283 5.27 6.92 -8.84
CA SER A 283 6.05 5.72 -8.55
C SER A 283 6.43 4.97 -9.84
N LEU A 284 7.58 4.29 -9.82
CA LEU A 284 8.00 3.40 -10.91
C LEU A 284 7.21 2.08 -10.89
N SER A 285 6.95 1.56 -9.69
CA SER A 285 6.27 0.28 -9.52
C SER A 285 5.46 0.23 -8.22
N GLU A 286 4.20 -0.22 -8.34
CA GLU A 286 3.28 -0.44 -7.22
C GLU A 286 2.42 -1.68 -7.46
N GLY A 287 2.08 -2.38 -6.37
CA GLY A 287 1.08 -3.43 -6.43
C GLY A 287 -0.36 -2.91 -6.52
N PHE A 288 -0.61 -1.69 -6.00
CA PHE A 288 -1.95 -1.07 -6.07
C PHE A 288 -1.90 0.45 -6.22
N GLY A 289 -1.37 1.20 -5.24
CA GLY A 289 -1.35 2.67 -5.29
C GLY A 289 -2.43 3.33 -4.43
N ILE A 290 -2.53 2.94 -3.16
CA ILE A 290 -3.51 3.51 -2.20
C ILE A 290 -3.54 5.05 -2.20
N PRO A 291 -2.41 5.80 -2.28
CA PRO A 291 -2.44 7.27 -2.31
C PRO A 291 -3.27 7.89 -3.42
N ILE A 292 -3.53 7.17 -4.52
CA ILE A 292 -4.45 7.61 -5.57
C ILE A 292 -5.88 7.70 -5.00
N LEU A 293 -6.31 6.66 -4.31
CA LEU A 293 -7.64 6.64 -3.68
C LEU A 293 -7.73 7.62 -2.50
N GLU A 294 -6.65 7.84 -1.77
CA GLU A 294 -6.57 8.84 -0.70
C GLU A 294 -6.85 10.24 -1.27
N GLY A 295 -6.23 10.57 -2.41
CA GLY A 295 -6.53 11.80 -3.16
C GLY A 295 -7.99 11.89 -3.58
N PHE A 296 -8.55 10.84 -4.19
CA PHE A 296 -9.94 10.81 -4.65
C PHE A 296 -10.94 10.95 -3.48
N ASN A 297 -10.66 10.32 -2.34
CA ASN A 297 -11.53 10.41 -1.17
C ASN A 297 -11.49 11.79 -0.50
N CYS A 298 -10.40 12.52 -0.63
CA CYS A 298 -10.25 13.89 -0.14
C CYS A 298 -10.73 14.95 -1.15
N ASP A 299 -11.28 14.58 -2.30
CA ASP A 299 -11.62 15.49 -3.41
C ASP A 299 -10.40 16.31 -3.88
N VAL A 300 -9.24 15.66 -3.98
CA VAL A 300 -7.96 16.26 -4.41
C VAL A 300 -7.52 15.61 -5.73
N PRO A 301 -7.16 16.42 -6.75
CA PRO A 301 -6.63 15.92 -8.02
C PRO A 301 -5.39 15.05 -7.82
N VAL A 302 -5.19 14.07 -8.69
CA VAL A 302 -4.09 13.13 -8.60
C VAL A 302 -3.24 13.15 -9.87
N LEU A 303 -1.93 13.26 -9.71
CA LEU A 303 -0.91 13.00 -10.72
C LEU A 303 -0.26 11.65 -10.39
N THR A 304 -0.30 10.71 -11.33
CA THR A 304 0.31 9.38 -11.12
C THR A 304 0.96 8.83 -12.39
N SER A 305 1.52 7.63 -12.31
CA SER A 305 2.30 7.02 -13.39
C SER A 305 1.43 6.25 -14.38
N THR A 306 1.95 6.12 -15.60
CA THR A 306 1.40 5.23 -16.65
C THR A 306 1.79 3.76 -16.44
N THR A 307 2.51 3.42 -15.36
CA THR A 307 3.10 2.09 -15.15
C THR A 307 2.36 1.28 -14.08
N THR A 308 2.49 -0.03 -14.16
CA THR A 308 2.04 -1.03 -13.17
C THR A 308 0.53 -0.92 -12.85
N SER A 309 0.15 -0.91 -11.58
CA SER A 309 -1.26 -0.85 -11.16
C SER A 309 -1.87 0.56 -11.18
N MET A 310 -1.06 1.63 -11.34
CA MET A 310 -1.57 3.00 -11.26
C MET A 310 -2.64 3.32 -12.30
N PRO A 311 -2.50 2.95 -13.62
CA PRO A 311 -3.57 3.16 -14.59
C PRO A 311 -4.84 2.37 -14.27
N GLU A 312 -4.70 1.16 -13.69
CA GLU A 312 -5.85 0.35 -13.26
C GLU A 312 -6.64 1.06 -12.15
N VAL A 313 -5.96 1.65 -11.17
CA VAL A 313 -6.61 2.34 -10.04
C VAL A 313 -7.13 3.70 -10.45
N ALA A 314 -6.36 4.46 -11.20
CA ALA A 314 -6.68 5.84 -11.58
C ALA A 314 -7.74 5.95 -12.67
N ALA A 315 -7.76 5.02 -13.63
CA ALA A 315 -8.51 5.12 -14.88
C ALA A 315 -8.32 6.50 -15.55
N ASP A 316 -9.40 7.20 -15.88
CA ASP A 316 -9.38 8.55 -16.45
C ASP A 316 -9.54 9.68 -15.41
N ALA A 317 -9.49 9.35 -14.12
CA ALA A 317 -9.70 10.31 -13.03
C ALA A 317 -8.42 11.00 -12.56
N ALA A 318 -7.25 10.60 -13.08
CA ALA A 318 -5.96 11.21 -12.75
C ALA A 318 -5.19 11.65 -14.01
N LEU A 319 -4.25 12.57 -13.85
CA LEU A 319 -3.24 12.80 -14.87
C LEU A 319 -2.22 11.66 -14.82
N LEU A 320 -2.03 10.98 -15.95
CA LEU A 320 -1.04 9.91 -16.10
C LEU A 320 0.17 10.43 -16.85
N VAL A 321 1.37 10.16 -16.31
CA VAL A 321 2.64 10.56 -16.90
C VAL A 321 3.62 9.39 -16.93
N ASN A 322 4.57 9.42 -17.86
CA ASN A 322 5.73 8.54 -17.79
C ASN A 322 6.57 8.90 -16.54
N PRO A 323 6.71 8.01 -15.55
CA PRO A 323 7.43 8.32 -14.31
C PRO A 323 8.94 8.55 -14.52
N GLU A 324 9.49 8.16 -15.66
CA GLU A 324 10.89 8.40 -16.01
C GLU A 324 11.12 9.75 -16.68
N SER A 325 10.06 10.44 -17.11
CA SER A 325 10.13 11.74 -17.78
C SER A 325 9.92 12.90 -16.79
N VAL A 326 11.02 13.52 -16.37
CA VAL A 326 11.00 14.75 -15.57
C VAL A 326 10.19 15.86 -16.27
N GLU A 327 10.28 15.94 -17.59
CA GLU A 327 9.58 16.91 -18.42
C GLU A 327 8.05 16.72 -18.37
N GLU A 328 7.56 15.48 -18.52
CA GLU A 328 6.12 15.20 -18.44
C GLU A 328 5.57 15.49 -17.06
N ILE A 329 6.31 15.09 -16.00
CA ILE A 329 5.92 15.36 -14.61
C ILE A 329 5.83 16.88 -14.39
N ALA A 330 6.86 17.65 -14.82
CA ALA A 330 6.87 19.11 -14.67
C ALA A 330 5.74 19.79 -15.45
N ALA A 331 5.44 19.33 -16.67
CA ALA A 331 4.33 19.83 -17.46
C ALA A 331 2.98 19.55 -16.80
N ALA A 332 2.81 18.37 -16.21
CA ALA A 332 1.60 18.00 -15.46
C ALA A 332 1.45 18.85 -14.17
N LEU A 333 2.53 19.11 -13.43
CA LEU A 333 2.51 20.02 -12.28
C LEU A 333 2.08 21.44 -12.69
N LYS A 334 2.59 21.95 -13.83
CA LYS A 334 2.18 23.25 -14.38
C LYS A 334 0.68 23.27 -14.70
N ARG A 335 0.16 22.25 -15.37
CA ARG A 335 -1.28 22.13 -15.69
C ARG A 335 -2.12 22.11 -14.41
N LEU A 336 -1.74 21.30 -13.42
CA LEU A 336 -2.44 21.24 -12.13
C LEU A 336 -2.40 22.58 -11.38
N ALA A 337 -1.30 23.34 -11.47
CA ALA A 337 -1.21 24.64 -10.80
C ALA A 337 -2.10 25.69 -11.48
N SER A 338 -2.15 25.74 -12.81
CA SER A 338 -2.77 26.83 -13.56
C SER A 338 -4.22 26.58 -14.03
N ASP A 339 -4.62 25.31 -14.22
CA ASP A 339 -5.89 24.94 -14.82
C ASP A 339 -6.91 24.48 -13.75
N LYS A 340 -7.77 25.40 -13.33
CA LYS A 340 -8.82 25.15 -12.33
C LYS A 340 -9.92 24.24 -12.87
N ASP A 341 -10.26 24.37 -14.14
CA ASP A 341 -11.33 23.57 -14.77
C ASP A 341 -10.91 22.11 -14.87
N LEU A 342 -9.66 21.86 -15.27
CA LEU A 342 -9.06 20.53 -15.25
C LEU A 342 -9.15 19.90 -13.85
N ARG A 343 -8.74 20.63 -12.80
CA ARG A 343 -8.83 20.12 -11.43
C ARG A 343 -10.27 19.78 -11.04
N THR A 344 -11.23 20.64 -11.40
CA THR A 344 -12.65 20.42 -11.13
C THR A 344 -13.17 19.15 -11.83
N GLU A 345 -12.78 18.94 -13.09
CA GLU A 345 -13.12 17.74 -13.84
C GLU A 345 -12.52 16.48 -13.21
N MET A 346 -11.24 16.53 -12.85
CA MET A 346 -10.54 15.42 -12.20
C MET A 346 -11.19 15.04 -10.86
N ILE A 347 -11.59 16.01 -10.06
CA ILE A 347 -12.30 15.77 -8.78
C ILE A 347 -13.62 15.03 -9.04
N LYS A 348 -14.43 15.48 -10.00
CA LYS A 348 -15.69 14.80 -10.35
C LYS A 348 -15.47 13.35 -10.79
N LYS A 349 -14.48 13.11 -11.64
CA LYS A 349 -14.10 11.75 -12.06
C LYS A 349 -13.59 10.92 -10.89
N GLY A 350 -12.78 11.50 -10.00
CA GLY A 350 -12.29 10.83 -8.79
C GLY A 350 -13.40 10.43 -7.83
N GLN A 351 -14.42 11.29 -7.67
CA GLN A 351 -15.61 11.00 -6.86
C GLN A 351 -16.42 9.81 -7.39
N LEU A 352 -16.49 9.63 -8.70
CA LEU A 352 -17.11 8.46 -9.32
C LEU A 352 -16.20 7.24 -9.16
N ARG A 353 -14.93 7.37 -9.50
CA ARG A 353 -13.97 6.26 -9.50
C ARG A 353 -13.77 5.62 -8.13
N ARG A 354 -13.72 6.41 -7.04
CA ARG A 354 -13.56 5.86 -5.67
C ARG A 354 -14.65 4.89 -5.26
N GLN A 355 -15.85 4.93 -5.89
CA GLN A 355 -16.98 4.04 -5.57
C GLN A 355 -16.74 2.60 -6.01
N ASP A 356 -15.80 2.36 -6.92
CA ASP A 356 -15.44 1.01 -7.39
C ASP A 356 -14.65 0.24 -6.32
N PHE A 357 -14.08 0.93 -5.33
CA PHE A 357 -13.19 0.40 -4.32
C PHE A 357 -13.85 0.39 -2.95
N ASP A 358 -14.06 -0.80 -2.40
CA ASP A 358 -14.77 -1.01 -1.14
C ASP A 358 -14.14 -2.15 -0.34
N TRP A 359 -13.76 -1.87 0.92
CA TRP A 359 -13.20 -2.85 1.81
C TRP A 359 -14.18 -3.99 2.16
N HIS A 360 -15.50 -3.78 2.11
CA HIS A 360 -16.47 -4.86 2.29
C HIS A 360 -16.45 -5.82 1.12
N LYS A 361 -16.35 -5.31 -0.12
CA LYS A 361 -16.17 -6.14 -1.32
C LYS A 361 -14.86 -6.93 -1.26
N ALA A 362 -13.76 -6.27 -0.87
CA ALA A 362 -12.45 -6.91 -0.73
C ALA A 362 -12.49 -8.05 0.31
N ALA A 363 -13.07 -7.78 1.47
CA ALA A 363 -13.24 -8.77 2.52
C ALA A 363 -14.12 -9.95 2.08
N ALA A 364 -15.24 -9.70 1.38
CA ALA A 364 -16.11 -10.75 0.87
C ALA A 364 -15.41 -11.65 -0.15
N ILE A 365 -14.63 -11.08 -1.09
CA ILE A 365 -13.83 -11.84 -2.05
C ILE A 365 -12.77 -12.67 -1.32
N LEU A 366 -12.07 -12.08 -0.35
CA LEU A 366 -11.06 -12.80 0.44
C LEU A 366 -11.70 -13.97 1.20
N TYR A 367 -12.84 -13.76 1.86
CA TYR A 367 -13.53 -14.82 2.59
C TYR A 367 -14.00 -15.96 1.67
N ALA A 368 -14.55 -15.65 0.52
CA ALA A 368 -14.93 -16.64 -0.48
C ALA A 368 -13.74 -17.53 -0.87
N ASN A 369 -12.53 -16.93 -1.03
CA ASN A 369 -11.31 -17.67 -1.34
C ASN A 369 -10.75 -18.45 -0.16
N VAL A 370 -10.90 -17.95 1.08
CA VAL A 370 -10.62 -18.72 2.30
C VAL A 370 -11.47 -19.98 2.34
N ARG A 371 -12.78 -19.87 2.09
CA ARG A 371 -13.69 -21.04 2.02
C ARG A 371 -13.35 -21.97 0.85
N ALA A 372 -13.08 -21.42 -0.33
CA ALA A 372 -12.71 -22.22 -1.49
C ALA A 372 -11.37 -22.98 -1.29
N SER A 373 -10.53 -22.54 -0.36
CA SER A 373 -9.31 -23.28 -0.01
C SER A 373 -9.57 -24.60 0.69
N LEU A 374 -10.76 -24.81 1.25
CA LEU A 374 -11.17 -26.06 1.93
C LEU A 374 -11.64 -27.14 0.95
N VAL A 375 -12.05 -26.75 -0.23
CA VAL A 375 -12.53 -27.68 -1.27
C VAL A 375 -11.30 -28.23 -2.01
N THR A 376 -11.18 -29.55 -2.07
CA THR A 376 -10.06 -30.26 -2.74
C THR A 376 -10.11 -30.12 -4.25
#